data_36e5969cdc0836d50d80983708eb2648
#
_entry.id   36e5969cdc0836d50d80983708eb2648
#
_cell.length_a   1.000
_cell.length_b   1.000
_cell.length_c   1.000
_cell.angle_alpha   90.00
_cell.angle_beta   90.00
_cell.angle_gamma   90.00
#
_symmetry.space_group_name_H-M   'P 1'
#
loop_
_entity.id
_entity.type
_entity.pdbx_description
1 polymer ?
#
loop_
_entity_poly.entity_id
_entity_poly.type
_entity_poly.pdbx_seq_one_letter_code
_entity_poly.pdbx_strand_id
1 'polypeptide(L)'
;MLVALQAELDKRRIDGLMRQRRLLDSPQAEHIVANSQPFLSFCSNDYLGLANHPKLIATMQEAAGLSGVGSGASNLITGHHRYHDSLEKKLASFVTMPAALLFSTGYMANIGVLGALTGRGDAIFADKLNHACLNDGGYYSLADFKRFPHNDVHALEALLKVSTAKHKLIAVDAVFSMDGDIAPLAEYLDLCERYDAYLYVDDAHGFGVLGAHGQGTLNHLGLKSPRLIMMATLGKAAGVAGAFVAGEQVVVDYLIQKANSYVYSTPAPPALSATLIASVDFIAQGDHLRSHLQTLIVTLKQHLNVKRWSLMPSVTAVQPLLVGNNYEALALSEYLQAQGILVPAIRQPTVPVNTSRLRISLSAAHSVGDVMKLAEAMNQAEHVVSAR
;
A
#
# COMPACT_ATOMS: atom_id res chain seq x y z
N MET A 1 -18.41 -24.50 -17.82
CA MET A 1 -17.85 -23.51 -16.87
C MET A 1 -17.34 -24.18 -15.60
N LEU A 2 -18.18 -24.79 -14.74
CA LEU A 2 -17.74 -25.34 -13.42
C LEU A 2 -16.59 -26.38 -13.52
N VAL A 3 -16.64 -27.30 -14.50
CA VAL A 3 -15.57 -28.29 -14.72
C VAL A 3 -14.24 -27.61 -15.07
N ALA A 4 -14.26 -26.56 -15.90
CA ALA A 4 -13.04 -25.82 -16.24
C ALA A 4 -12.48 -25.06 -15.05
N LEU A 5 -13.34 -24.46 -14.21
CA LEU A 5 -12.91 -23.80 -12.97
C LEU A 5 -12.29 -24.79 -11.99
N GLN A 6 -12.89 -25.98 -11.84
CA GLN A 6 -12.35 -27.04 -10.99
C GLN A 6 -10.97 -27.49 -11.46
N ALA A 7 -10.80 -27.73 -12.78
CA ALA A 7 -9.52 -28.12 -13.36
C ALA A 7 -8.42 -27.07 -13.10
N GLU A 8 -8.75 -25.77 -13.22
CA GLU A 8 -7.81 -24.68 -12.91
C GLU A 8 -7.43 -24.67 -11.42
N LEU A 9 -8.39 -24.89 -10.53
CA LEU A 9 -8.12 -24.97 -9.08
C LEU A 9 -7.25 -26.17 -8.72
N ASP A 10 -7.50 -27.33 -9.37
CA ASP A 10 -6.69 -28.54 -9.17
C ASP A 10 -5.25 -28.34 -9.65
N LYS A 11 -5.08 -27.69 -10.81
CA LYS A 11 -3.75 -27.29 -11.30
C LYS A 11 -3.05 -26.38 -10.30
N ARG A 12 -3.73 -25.33 -9.80
CA ARG A 12 -3.15 -24.43 -8.77
C ARG A 12 -2.75 -25.17 -7.50
N ARG A 13 -3.49 -26.21 -7.12
CA ARG A 13 -3.15 -27.06 -5.95
C ARG A 13 -1.88 -27.86 -6.22
N ILE A 14 -1.76 -28.48 -7.40
CA ILE A 14 -0.58 -29.24 -7.82
C ILE A 14 0.65 -28.32 -7.88
N ASP A 15 0.50 -27.12 -8.44
CA ASP A 15 1.58 -26.13 -8.59
C ASP A 15 1.94 -25.41 -7.27
N GLY A 16 1.28 -25.75 -6.14
CA GLY A 16 1.50 -25.08 -4.85
C GLY A 16 1.08 -23.60 -4.84
N LEU A 17 0.19 -23.18 -5.74
CA LEU A 17 -0.22 -21.77 -5.92
C LEU A 17 -1.59 -21.46 -5.31
N MET A 18 -2.19 -22.40 -4.57
CA MET A 18 -3.46 -22.14 -3.88
C MET A 18 -3.30 -21.06 -2.83
N ARG A 19 -4.25 -20.13 -2.82
CA ARG A 19 -4.37 -19.10 -1.79
C ARG A 19 -5.41 -19.52 -0.77
N GLN A 20 -5.08 -19.38 0.50
CA GLN A 20 -5.98 -19.68 1.62
C GLN A 20 -6.14 -18.45 2.51
N ARG A 21 -7.37 -18.22 2.98
CA ARG A 21 -7.64 -17.20 4.00
C ARG A 21 -7.34 -17.77 5.38
N ARG A 22 -6.72 -16.97 6.24
CA ARG A 22 -6.67 -17.23 7.68
C ARG A 22 -7.85 -16.54 8.34
N LEU A 23 -8.50 -17.23 9.28
CA LEU A 23 -9.52 -16.62 10.10
C LEU A 23 -8.82 -15.93 11.27
N LEU A 24 -9.03 -14.63 11.41
CA LEU A 24 -8.53 -13.86 12.53
C LEU A 24 -9.59 -13.82 13.61
N ASP A 25 -9.24 -14.30 14.81
CA ASP A 25 -10.15 -14.45 15.96
C ASP A 25 -9.93 -13.34 17.02
N SER A 26 -8.97 -12.44 16.79
CA SER A 26 -8.65 -11.30 17.66
C SER A 26 -8.69 -9.98 16.87
N PRO A 27 -8.66 -8.81 17.52
CA PRO A 27 -8.32 -7.55 16.85
C PRO A 27 -6.95 -7.65 16.16
N GLN A 28 -6.73 -6.76 15.17
CA GLN A 28 -5.43 -6.62 14.51
C GLN A 28 -4.43 -5.99 15.48
N ALA A 29 -3.30 -6.65 15.68
CA ALA A 29 -2.18 -6.24 16.53
C ALA A 29 -0.90 -6.97 16.11
N GLU A 30 0.20 -6.76 16.84
CA GLU A 30 1.43 -7.53 16.72
C GLU A 30 1.27 -8.97 17.21
N HIS A 31 0.49 -9.17 18.28
CA HIS A 31 0.06 -10.47 18.77
C HIS A 31 -1.39 -10.72 18.38
N ILE A 32 -1.65 -11.77 17.62
CA ILE A 32 -2.97 -12.11 17.10
C ILE A 32 -3.34 -13.56 17.42
N VAL A 33 -4.63 -13.84 17.42
CA VAL A 33 -5.16 -15.20 17.39
C VAL A 33 -5.71 -15.45 15.98
N ALA A 34 -5.19 -16.44 15.28
CA ALA A 34 -5.64 -16.80 13.95
C ALA A 34 -5.82 -18.33 13.85
N ASN A 35 -6.99 -18.78 13.31
CA ASN A 35 -7.39 -20.17 13.32
C ASN A 35 -7.26 -20.80 14.73
N SER A 36 -7.71 -20.07 15.76
CA SER A 36 -7.67 -20.44 17.18
C SER A 36 -6.25 -20.68 17.75
N GLN A 37 -5.21 -20.18 17.09
CA GLN A 37 -3.82 -20.28 17.56
C GLN A 37 -3.21 -18.89 17.74
N PRO A 38 -2.43 -18.65 18.81
CA PRO A 38 -1.73 -17.39 19.04
C PRO A 38 -0.49 -17.27 18.14
N PHE A 39 -0.26 -16.08 17.58
CA PHE A 39 0.90 -15.78 16.74
C PHE A 39 1.45 -14.40 17.01
N LEU A 40 2.77 -14.26 16.92
CA LEU A 40 3.47 -13.01 16.70
C LEU A 40 3.48 -12.75 15.18
N SER A 41 2.87 -11.63 14.73
CA SER A 41 2.54 -11.40 13.33
C SER A 41 3.38 -10.30 12.70
N PHE A 42 4.18 -10.64 11.71
CA PHE A 42 4.89 -9.71 10.82
C PHE A 42 4.23 -9.62 9.43
N CYS A 43 2.89 -9.71 9.40
CA CYS A 43 2.09 -9.74 8.16
C CYS A 43 1.33 -8.44 7.90
N SER A 44 1.06 -7.65 8.95
CA SER A 44 0.16 -6.50 8.90
C SER A 44 0.78 -5.32 8.17
N ASN A 45 -0.08 -4.55 7.48
CA ASN A 45 0.26 -3.22 6.96
C ASN A 45 -0.12 -2.09 7.93
N ASP A 46 -0.59 -2.40 9.13
CA ASP A 46 -0.84 -1.43 10.20
C ASP A 46 0.50 -0.96 10.82
N TYR A 47 1.23 -0.16 10.03
CA TYR A 47 2.62 0.21 10.33
C TYR A 47 2.79 1.01 11.63
N LEU A 48 1.75 1.70 12.08
CA LEU A 48 1.77 2.50 13.31
C LEU A 48 1.00 1.85 14.47
N GLY A 49 0.38 0.66 14.26
CA GLY A 49 -0.38 -0.03 15.29
C GLY A 49 -1.69 0.68 15.66
N LEU A 50 -2.32 1.38 14.71
CA LEU A 50 -3.51 2.18 14.96
C LEU A 50 -4.82 1.40 14.80
N ALA A 51 -4.83 0.25 14.15
CA ALA A 51 -6.06 -0.47 13.82
C ALA A 51 -6.86 -0.93 15.05
N ASN A 52 -6.21 -1.10 16.20
CA ASN A 52 -6.85 -1.47 17.48
C ASN A 52 -6.65 -0.38 18.56
N HIS A 53 -6.40 0.87 18.15
CA HIS A 53 -6.12 1.94 19.10
C HIS A 53 -7.39 2.34 19.88
N PRO A 54 -7.39 2.34 21.25
CA PRO A 54 -8.60 2.54 22.07
C PRO A 54 -9.36 3.83 21.75
N LYS A 55 -8.66 4.93 21.51
CA LYS A 55 -9.29 6.19 21.17
C LYS A 55 -9.97 6.17 19.80
N LEU A 56 -9.41 5.46 18.81
CA LEU A 56 -10.05 5.31 17.50
C LEU A 56 -11.31 4.46 17.60
N ILE A 57 -11.29 3.40 18.42
CA ILE A 57 -12.47 2.59 18.73
C ILE A 57 -13.55 3.44 19.37
N ALA A 58 -13.21 4.24 20.40
CA ALA A 58 -14.17 5.13 21.07
C ALA A 58 -14.75 6.18 20.10
N THR A 59 -13.91 6.79 19.27
CA THR A 59 -14.37 7.76 18.24
C THR A 59 -15.32 7.09 17.25
N MET A 60 -15.04 5.86 16.82
CA MET A 60 -15.92 5.10 15.93
C MET A 60 -17.29 4.85 16.55
N GLN A 61 -17.32 4.43 17.82
CA GLN A 61 -18.56 4.14 18.55
C GLN A 61 -19.40 5.41 18.70
N GLU A 62 -18.81 6.52 19.12
CA GLU A 62 -19.48 7.81 19.26
C GLU A 62 -20.03 8.31 17.90
N ALA A 63 -19.18 8.29 16.86
CA ALA A 63 -19.57 8.76 15.54
C ALA A 63 -20.67 7.91 14.91
N ALA A 64 -20.67 6.60 15.14
CA ALA A 64 -21.75 5.71 14.69
C ALA A 64 -23.09 6.05 15.37
N GLY A 65 -23.07 6.39 16.66
CA GLY A 65 -24.26 6.87 17.37
C GLY A 65 -24.82 8.20 16.83
N LEU A 66 -23.96 9.08 16.33
CA LEU A 66 -24.34 10.39 15.82
C LEU A 66 -24.71 10.42 14.33
N SER A 67 -24.06 9.60 13.50
CA SER A 67 -24.17 9.66 12.03
C SER A 67 -24.67 8.37 11.38
N GLY A 68 -25.01 7.36 12.17
CA GLY A 68 -25.42 6.05 11.65
C GLY A 68 -24.25 5.23 11.11
N VAL A 69 -24.59 4.06 10.52
CA VAL A 69 -23.64 3.03 10.09
C VAL A 69 -23.46 2.96 8.56
N GLY A 70 -24.08 3.84 7.81
CA GLY A 70 -24.00 3.85 6.35
C GLY A 70 -24.32 5.21 5.75
N SER A 71 -23.86 5.44 4.52
CA SER A 71 -24.07 6.73 3.82
C SER A 71 -25.38 6.80 3.04
N GLY A 72 -26.02 5.68 2.74
CA GLY A 72 -27.38 5.59 2.20
C GLY A 72 -27.58 6.01 0.74
N ALA A 73 -26.63 6.72 0.12
CA ALA A 73 -26.68 7.19 -1.27
C ALA A 73 -25.27 7.43 -1.81
N SER A 74 -25.14 7.68 -3.13
CA SER A 74 -23.87 8.11 -3.71
C SER A 74 -23.49 9.53 -3.25
N ASN A 75 -22.18 9.85 -3.39
CA ASN A 75 -21.64 11.16 -2.99
C ASN A 75 -22.43 12.35 -3.57
N LEU A 76 -22.78 12.28 -4.87
CA LEU A 76 -23.42 13.38 -5.58
C LEU A 76 -24.92 13.52 -5.28
N ILE A 77 -25.51 12.61 -4.52
CA ILE A 77 -26.93 12.68 -4.12
C ILE A 77 -27.02 13.17 -2.67
N THR A 78 -26.96 12.28 -1.69
CA THR A 78 -27.02 12.61 -0.26
C THR A 78 -26.01 11.84 0.59
N GLY A 79 -25.08 11.10 -0.05
CA GLY A 79 -24.13 10.26 0.64
C GLY A 79 -22.91 11.02 1.20
N HIS A 80 -22.59 12.23 0.69
CA HIS A 80 -21.48 13.04 1.15
C HIS A 80 -21.82 13.77 2.44
N HIS A 81 -21.32 13.27 3.55
CA HIS A 81 -21.58 13.79 4.90
C HIS A 81 -20.50 14.80 5.33
N ARG A 82 -20.83 15.67 6.33
CA ARG A 82 -19.86 16.63 6.89
C ARG A 82 -18.52 16.02 7.33
N TYR A 83 -18.51 14.79 7.79
CA TYR A 83 -17.27 14.10 8.16
C TYR A 83 -16.40 13.74 6.95
N HIS A 84 -17.01 13.47 5.79
CA HIS A 84 -16.24 13.30 4.54
C HIS A 84 -15.57 14.62 4.15
N ASP A 85 -16.32 15.71 4.05
CA ASP A 85 -15.81 17.04 3.73
C ASP A 85 -14.70 17.50 4.70
N SER A 86 -14.91 17.31 6.01
CA SER A 86 -13.91 17.66 7.03
C SER A 86 -12.63 16.81 6.90
N LEU A 87 -12.75 15.52 6.59
CA LEU A 87 -11.61 14.64 6.38
C LEU A 87 -10.84 15.01 5.11
N GLU A 88 -11.53 15.31 3.99
CA GLU A 88 -10.90 15.75 2.74
C GLU A 88 -10.08 17.03 2.96
N LYS A 89 -10.64 18.03 3.62
CA LYS A 89 -9.93 19.28 3.98
C LYS A 89 -8.72 19.00 4.87
N LYS A 90 -8.88 18.13 5.87
CA LYS A 90 -7.81 17.77 6.79
C LYS A 90 -6.67 17.03 6.08
N LEU A 91 -6.99 16.07 5.21
CA LEU A 91 -6.01 15.31 4.44
C LEU A 91 -5.24 16.20 3.47
N ALA A 92 -5.95 17.08 2.72
CA ALA A 92 -5.32 18.06 1.84
C ALA A 92 -4.30 18.92 2.58
N SER A 93 -4.73 19.52 3.71
CA SER A 93 -3.86 20.32 4.57
C SER A 93 -2.68 19.50 5.11
N PHE A 94 -2.94 18.26 5.56
CA PHE A 94 -1.91 17.40 6.14
C PHE A 94 -0.82 17.04 5.15
N VAL A 95 -1.16 16.66 3.89
CA VAL A 95 -0.17 16.36 2.85
C VAL A 95 0.31 17.60 2.10
N THR A 96 -0.09 18.81 2.52
CA THR A 96 0.29 20.10 1.93
C THR A 96 -0.05 20.22 0.44
N MET A 97 -1.24 19.72 0.05
CA MET A 97 -1.81 19.84 -1.30
C MET A 97 -3.08 20.70 -1.29
N PRO A 98 -3.44 21.34 -2.44
CA PRO A 98 -4.60 22.23 -2.51
C PRO A 98 -5.94 21.60 -2.17
N ALA A 99 -6.14 20.33 -2.60
CA ALA A 99 -7.41 19.62 -2.39
C ALA A 99 -7.20 18.12 -2.26
N ALA A 100 -8.19 17.43 -1.67
CA ALA A 100 -8.24 15.97 -1.60
C ALA A 100 -9.67 15.46 -1.82
N LEU A 101 -9.78 14.22 -2.30
CA LEU A 101 -11.04 13.52 -2.58
C LEU A 101 -10.97 12.11 -1.98
N LEU A 102 -12.00 11.71 -1.25
CA LEU A 102 -12.09 10.39 -0.63
C LEU A 102 -12.59 9.33 -1.60
N PHE A 103 -12.06 8.12 -1.46
CA PHE A 103 -12.51 6.90 -2.11
C PHE A 103 -12.68 5.78 -1.08
N SER A 104 -13.60 4.84 -1.35
CA SER A 104 -13.85 3.73 -0.44
C SER A 104 -12.66 2.76 -0.33
N THR A 105 -11.80 2.67 -1.34
CA THR A 105 -10.55 1.87 -1.33
C THR A 105 -9.50 2.50 -2.24
N GLY A 106 -8.20 2.18 -2.01
CA GLY A 106 -7.11 2.57 -2.91
C GLY A 106 -7.26 1.98 -4.32
N TYR A 107 -7.82 0.76 -4.42
CA TYR A 107 -8.11 0.13 -5.70
C TYR A 107 -9.10 0.96 -6.53
N MET A 108 -10.19 1.42 -5.90
CA MET A 108 -11.19 2.30 -6.56
C MET A 108 -10.60 3.66 -6.91
N ALA A 109 -9.73 4.21 -6.06
CA ALA A 109 -9.02 5.46 -6.33
C ALA A 109 -8.15 5.34 -7.59
N ASN A 110 -7.29 4.32 -7.66
CA ASN A 110 -6.39 4.12 -8.79
C ASN A 110 -7.12 3.90 -10.11
N ILE A 111 -8.14 3.03 -10.14
CA ILE A 111 -8.95 2.83 -11.35
C ILE A 111 -9.71 4.12 -11.74
N GLY A 112 -10.28 4.80 -10.75
CA GLY A 112 -11.06 6.02 -10.97
C GLY A 112 -10.22 7.15 -11.52
N VAL A 113 -9.05 7.39 -10.95
CA VAL A 113 -8.14 8.46 -11.37
C VAL A 113 -7.57 8.21 -12.76
N LEU A 114 -7.00 7.01 -12.98
CA LEU A 114 -6.40 6.68 -14.28
C LEU A 114 -7.46 6.72 -15.40
N GLY A 115 -8.65 6.15 -15.16
CA GLY A 115 -9.74 6.17 -16.12
C GLY A 115 -10.40 7.53 -16.32
N ALA A 116 -10.30 8.46 -15.37
CA ALA A 116 -10.85 9.81 -15.51
C ALA A 116 -9.86 10.75 -16.21
N LEU A 117 -8.56 10.68 -15.87
CA LEU A 117 -7.56 11.61 -16.35
C LEU A 117 -6.96 11.23 -17.71
N THR A 118 -7.13 9.99 -18.16
CA THR A 118 -6.57 9.51 -19.43
C THR A 118 -7.58 8.71 -20.24
N GLY A 119 -7.38 8.67 -21.55
CA GLY A 119 -8.24 7.97 -22.49
C GLY A 119 -7.57 7.74 -23.84
N ARG A 120 -8.38 7.49 -24.89
CA ARG A 120 -7.88 7.30 -26.25
C ARG A 120 -7.10 8.52 -26.72
N GLY A 121 -5.88 8.33 -27.21
CA GLY A 121 -4.98 9.39 -27.64
C GLY A 121 -4.04 9.92 -26.55
N ASP A 122 -4.23 9.50 -25.29
CA ASP A 122 -3.32 9.76 -24.18
C ASP A 122 -2.39 8.56 -23.93
N ALA A 123 -1.35 8.72 -23.09
CA ALA A 123 -0.44 7.66 -22.73
C ALA A 123 -0.22 7.59 -21.20
N ILE A 124 -0.16 6.38 -20.68
CA ILE A 124 0.25 6.08 -19.31
C ILE A 124 1.58 5.31 -19.35
N PHE A 125 2.55 5.77 -18.56
CA PHE A 125 3.85 5.13 -18.37
C PHE A 125 3.92 4.59 -16.94
N ALA A 126 4.01 3.26 -16.79
CA ALA A 126 3.92 2.59 -15.50
C ALA A 126 5.15 1.72 -15.22
N ASP A 127 5.60 1.70 -13.97
CA ASP A 127 6.62 0.75 -13.54
C ASP A 127 6.09 -0.69 -13.60
N LYS A 128 6.97 -1.64 -13.99
CA LYS A 128 6.59 -3.07 -14.09
C LYS A 128 6.23 -3.71 -12.77
N LEU A 129 6.71 -3.19 -11.65
CA LEU A 129 6.43 -3.72 -10.33
C LEU A 129 5.30 -2.98 -9.59
N ASN A 130 4.64 -2.05 -10.26
CA ASN A 130 3.46 -1.38 -9.71
C ASN A 130 2.41 -2.35 -9.19
N HIS A 131 1.70 -1.92 -8.17
CA HIS A 131 0.53 -2.64 -7.65
C HIS A 131 -0.50 -2.92 -8.76
N ALA A 132 -1.20 -4.06 -8.65
CA ALA A 132 -2.16 -4.51 -9.67
C ALA A 132 -3.21 -3.45 -10.02
N CYS A 133 -3.68 -2.65 -9.05
CA CYS A 133 -4.70 -1.62 -9.30
C CYS A 133 -4.23 -0.50 -10.25
N LEU A 134 -2.94 -0.15 -10.27
CA LEU A 134 -2.38 0.79 -11.26
C LEU A 134 -2.36 0.17 -12.65
N ASN A 135 -2.00 -1.10 -12.77
CA ASN A 135 -2.05 -1.81 -14.04
C ASN A 135 -3.49 -1.94 -14.55
N ASP A 136 -4.43 -2.34 -13.69
CA ASP A 136 -5.84 -2.49 -14.05
C ASP A 136 -6.46 -1.14 -14.43
N GLY A 137 -6.13 -0.07 -13.70
CA GLY A 137 -6.54 1.29 -14.05
C GLY A 137 -5.97 1.75 -15.39
N GLY A 138 -4.70 1.42 -15.67
CA GLY A 138 -4.06 1.69 -16.96
C GLY A 138 -4.77 0.99 -18.13
N TYR A 139 -5.09 -0.29 -17.99
CA TYR A 139 -5.85 -1.03 -19.00
C TYR A 139 -7.29 -0.53 -19.14
N TYR A 140 -7.94 -0.19 -18.04
CA TYR A 140 -9.32 0.32 -18.04
C TYR A 140 -9.44 1.69 -18.71
N SER A 141 -8.43 2.55 -18.63
CA SER A 141 -8.43 3.92 -19.17
C SER A 141 -8.53 4.00 -20.69
N LEU A 142 -8.16 2.92 -21.40
CA LEU A 142 -8.04 2.86 -22.87
C LEU A 142 -6.95 3.78 -23.44
N ALA A 143 -6.08 4.34 -22.62
CA ALA A 143 -4.87 5.04 -23.04
C ALA A 143 -3.81 4.07 -23.59
N ASP A 144 -2.79 4.59 -24.29
CA ASP A 144 -1.61 3.82 -24.67
C ASP A 144 -0.81 3.48 -23.40
N PHE A 145 -1.03 2.26 -22.87
CA PHE A 145 -0.45 1.81 -21.61
C PHE A 145 0.90 1.14 -21.82
N LYS A 146 1.98 1.83 -21.43
CA LYS A 146 3.37 1.38 -21.58
C LYS A 146 4.00 1.12 -20.22
N ARG A 147 4.72 0.00 -20.12
CA ARG A 147 5.41 -0.39 -18.88
C ARG A 147 6.92 -0.36 -19.08
N PHE A 148 7.63 0.35 -18.20
CA PHE A 148 9.10 0.41 -18.18
C PHE A 148 9.67 -0.51 -17.08
N PRO A 149 10.96 -0.93 -17.20
CA PRO A 149 11.62 -1.71 -16.15
C PRO A 149 11.64 -0.97 -14.82
N HIS A 150 11.62 -1.74 -13.75
CA HIS A 150 11.54 -1.22 -12.38
C HIS A 150 12.63 -0.18 -12.08
N ASN A 151 12.17 1.00 -11.64
CA ASN A 151 13.00 2.16 -11.29
C ASN A 151 13.98 2.63 -12.39
N ASP A 152 13.76 2.26 -13.66
CA ASP A 152 14.61 2.61 -14.76
C ASP A 152 14.20 3.97 -15.38
N VAL A 153 14.82 5.03 -14.89
CA VAL A 153 14.62 6.44 -15.35
C VAL A 153 14.94 6.59 -16.84
N HIS A 154 16.00 5.91 -17.33
CA HIS A 154 16.42 6.00 -18.73
C HIS A 154 15.43 5.34 -19.68
N ALA A 155 14.91 4.17 -19.30
CA ALA A 155 13.88 3.49 -20.08
C ALA A 155 12.57 4.30 -20.11
N LEU A 156 12.18 4.92 -18.99
CA LEU A 156 11.04 5.83 -18.93
C LEU A 156 11.25 7.04 -19.85
N GLU A 157 12.42 7.69 -19.78
CA GLU A 157 12.73 8.83 -20.64
C GLU A 157 12.67 8.46 -22.13
N ALA A 158 13.21 7.31 -22.51
CA ALA A 158 13.15 6.83 -23.90
C ALA A 158 11.71 6.66 -24.40
N LEU A 159 10.79 6.16 -23.54
CA LEU A 159 9.37 6.04 -23.87
C LEU A 159 8.68 7.42 -24.01
N LEU A 160 8.98 8.35 -23.11
CA LEU A 160 8.43 9.71 -23.14
C LEU A 160 8.88 10.46 -24.40
N LYS A 161 10.15 10.34 -24.76
CA LYS A 161 10.77 11.02 -25.92
C LYS A 161 10.10 10.68 -27.24
N VAL A 162 9.65 9.44 -27.42
CA VAL A 162 8.98 8.99 -28.66
C VAL A 162 7.47 9.09 -28.62
N SER A 163 6.89 9.49 -27.49
CA SER A 163 5.44 9.57 -27.32
C SER A 163 4.86 10.81 -27.99
N THR A 164 3.90 10.59 -28.86
CA THR A 164 3.08 11.64 -29.50
C THR A 164 1.73 11.84 -28.81
N ALA A 165 1.51 11.23 -27.65
CA ALA A 165 0.27 11.33 -26.90
C ALA A 165 -0.03 12.78 -26.51
N LYS A 166 -1.33 13.11 -26.52
CA LYS A 166 -1.82 14.46 -26.18
C LYS A 166 -1.55 14.77 -24.70
N HIS A 167 -1.91 13.83 -23.82
CA HIS A 167 -1.63 13.90 -22.40
C HIS A 167 -0.78 12.69 -21.99
N LYS A 168 0.17 12.92 -21.10
CA LYS A 168 1.10 11.89 -20.62
C LYS A 168 1.01 11.81 -19.09
N LEU A 169 0.82 10.62 -18.58
CA LEU A 169 0.77 10.36 -17.15
C LEU A 169 1.78 9.28 -16.78
N ILE A 170 2.71 9.60 -15.89
CA ILE A 170 3.57 8.60 -15.23
C ILE A 170 2.82 8.12 -14.00
N ALA A 171 2.62 6.81 -13.85
CA ALA A 171 1.90 6.21 -12.73
C ALA A 171 2.79 5.19 -12.02
N VAL A 172 3.10 5.42 -10.73
CA VAL A 172 4.05 4.61 -9.98
C VAL A 172 3.64 4.45 -8.50
N ASP A 173 4.01 3.32 -7.91
CA ASP A 173 4.07 3.19 -6.46
C ASP A 173 5.23 4.05 -5.92
N ALA A 174 5.02 4.80 -4.85
CA ALA A 174 6.08 5.55 -4.16
C ALA A 174 7.01 4.62 -3.40
N VAL A 175 6.41 3.63 -2.72
CA VAL A 175 7.09 2.54 -2.01
C VAL A 175 6.53 1.22 -2.52
N PHE A 176 7.38 0.40 -3.13
CA PHE A 176 6.95 -0.88 -3.71
C PHE A 176 6.65 -1.91 -2.63
N SER A 177 5.44 -2.45 -2.68
CA SER A 177 4.86 -3.27 -1.61
C SER A 177 5.59 -4.58 -1.34
N MET A 178 6.29 -5.13 -2.34
CA MET A 178 6.98 -6.42 -2.27
C MET A 178 8.50 -6.29 -2.12
N ASP A 179 9.06 -5.12 -2.44
CA ASP A 179 10.49 -4.84 -2.46
C ASP A 179 10.90 -3.87 -1.34
N GLY A 180 9.97 -3.02 -0.89
CA GLY A 180 10.19 -2.06 0.18
C GLY A 180 11.09 -0.87 -0.21
N ASP A 181 11.46 -0.76 -1.48
CA ASP A 181 12.26 0.34 -2.00
C ASP A 181 11.39 1.52 -2.41
N ILE A 182 12.02 2.67 -2.57
CA ILE A 182 11.38 3.94 -2.90
C ILE A 182 11.66 4.26 -4.38
N ALA A 183 10.63 4.65 -5.12
CA ALA A 183 10.76 5.10 -6.51
C ALA A 183 11.61 6.38 -6.60
N PRO A 184 12.38 6.56 -7.69
CA PRO A 184 13.15 7.79 -7.95
C PRO A 184 12.22 8.93 -8.40
N LEU A 185 11.33 9.38 -7.48
CA LEU A 185 10.24 10.33 -7.78
C LEU A 185 10.75 11.71 -8.18
N ALA A 186 11.93 12.13 -7.72
CA ALA A 186 12.54 13.40 -8.09
C ALA A 186 12.91 13.41 -9.60
N GLU A 187 13.55 12.34 -10.05
CA GLU A 187 13.93 12.16 -11.46
C GLU A 187 12.69 11.99 -12.34
N TYR A 188 11.64 11.31 -11.86
CA TYR A 188 10.37 11.21 -12.59
C TYR A 188 9.66 12.55 -12.72
N LEU A 189 9.72 13.39 -11.68
CA LEU A 189 9.17 14.75 -11.74
C LEU A 189 9.94 15.63 -12.72
N ASP A 190 11.27 15.52 -12.77
CA ASP A 190 12.11 16.23 -13.76
C ASP A 190 11.74 15.80 -15.20
N LEU A 191 11.43 14.52 -15.40
CA LEU A 191 10.92 14.04 -16.69
C LEU A 191 9.55 14.62 -17.01
N CYS A 192 8.66 14.76 -16.02
CA CYS A 192 7.36 15.39 -16.21
C CYS A 192 7.48 16.83 -16.70
N GLU A 193 8.40 17.61 -16.15
CA GLU A 193 8.64 19.01 -16.59
C GLU A 193 9.19 19.06 -18.02
N ARG A 194 10.15 18.18 -18.37
CA ARG A 194 10.79 18.16 -19.70
C ARG A 194 9.87 17.68 -20.82
N TYR A 195 8.95 16.74 -20.52
CA TYR A 195 8.14 16.07 -21.55
C TYR A 195 6.65 16.41 -21.46
N ASP A 196 6.29 17.43 -20.68
CA ASP A 196 4.91 17.86 -20.44
C ASP A 196 4.01 16.68 -20.03
N ALA A 197 4.38 16.04 -18.92
CA ALA A 197 3.66 14.93 -18.31
C ALA A 197 3.23 15.28 -16.88
N TYR A 198 2.34 14.47 -16.32
CA TYR A 198 1.94 14.49 -14.91
C TYR A 198 2.47 13.25 -14.20
N LEU A 199 2.70 13.35 -12.90
CA LEU A 199 3.15 12.24 -12.05
C LEU A 199 2.04 11.85 -11.06
N TYR A 200 1.47 10.67 -11.25
CA TYR A 200 0.54 10.03 -10.33
C TYR A 200 1.29 9.05 -9.43
N VAL A 201 1.26 9.31 -8.13
CA VAL A 201 2.04 8.59 -7.12
C VAL A 201 1.09 7.84 -6.18
N ASP A 202 1.18 6.52 -6.16
CA ASP A 202 0.54 5.69 -5.14
C ASP A 202 1.44 5.60 -3.90
N ASP A 203 1.12 6.38 -2.89
CA ASP A 203 1.87 6.46 -1.63
C ASP A 203 1.23 5.62 -0.50
N ALA A 204 0.59 4.52 -0.86
CA ALA A 204 -0.09 3.63 0.09
C ALA A 204 0.82 3.09 1.20
N HIS A 205 2.11 2.97 0.97
CA HIS A 205 3.10 2.46 1.92
C HIS A 205 3.99 3.54 2.56
N GLY A 206 3.97 4.76 2.03
CA GLY A 206 4.73 5.89 2.59
C GLY A 206 3.89 6.80 3.49
N PHE A 207 2.61 7.00 3.16
CA PHE A 207 1.70 7.81 3.98
C PHE A 207 1.64 7.29 5.42
N GLY A 208 1.77 8.19 6.38
CA GLY A 208 1.81 7.90 7.82
C GLY A 208 3.20 7.49 8.33
N VAL A 209 4.08 6.99 7.46
CA VAL A 209 5.39 6.38 7.82
C VAL A 209 6.57 7.26 7.43
N LEU A 210 6.54 7.84 6.24
CA LEU A 210 7.62 8.67 5.69
C LEU A 210 7.27 10.15 5.75
N GLY A 211 8.30 10.99 5.67
CA GLY A 211 8.18 12.45 5.70
C GLY A 211 7.99 13.02 7.10
N ALA A 212 8.09 14.33 7.21
CA ALA A 212 7.85 15.04 8.45
C ALA A 212 6.41 14.75 8.92
N HIS A 213 6.25 14.43 10.19
CA HIS A 213 4.95 14.08 10.79
C HIS A 213 4.17 12.96 10.05
N GLY A 214 4.82 12.18 9.16
CA GLY A 214 4.16 11.10 8.40
C GLY A 214 3.37 11.59 7.18
N GLN A 215 3.71 12.72 6.60
CA GLN A 215 3.02 13.31 5.44
C GLN A 215 3.20 12.52 4.12
N GLY A 216 4.03 11.49 4.12
CA GLY A 216 4.25 10.60 2.97
C GLY A 216 5.55 10.84 2.22
N THR A 217 5.72 10.08 1.15
CA THR A 217 6.99 10.00 0.39
C THR A 217 7.30 11.30 -0.34
N LEU A 218 6.31 12.02 -0.88
CA LEU A 218 6.53 13.31 -1.54
C LEU A 218 7.13 14.33 -0.58
N ASN A 219 6.62 14.40 0.64
CA ASN A 219 7.16 15.27 1.69
C ASN A 219 8.56 14.79 2.12
N HIS A 220 8.77 13.47 2.26
CA HIS A 220 10.07 12.88 2.59
C HIS A 220 11.18 13.30 1.61
N LEU A 221 10.84 13.39 0.32
CA LEU A 221 11.75 13.80 -0.75
C LEU A 221 11.74 15.32 -1.03
N GLY A 222 10.92 16.09 -0.31
CA GLY A 222 10.80 17.54 -0.49
C GLY A 222 10.18 17.97 -1.82
N LEU A 223 9.40 17.10 -2.47
CA LEU A 223 8.85 17.33 -3.81
C LEU A 223 7.56 18.14 -3.75
N LYS A 224 7.49 19.18 -4.58
CA LYS A 224 6.30 20.04 -4.76
C LYS A 224 6.20 20.45 -6.21
N SER A 225 5.05 20.21 -6.85
CA SER A 225 4.76 20.68 -8.22
C SER A 225 3.24 20.57 -8.44
N PRO A 226 2.64 21.44 -9.26
CA PRO A 226 1.26 21.28 -9.71
C PRO A 226 1.06 20.07 -10.63
N ARG A 227 2.14 19.41 -11.06
CA ARG A 227 2.10 18.17 -11.85
C ARG A 227 1.97 16.90 -11.00
N LEU A 228 2.00 17.02 -9.66
CA LEU A 228 1.89 15.88 -8.74
C LEU A 228 0.42 15.61 -8.41
N ILE A 229 0.06 14.34 -8.50
CA ILE A 229 -1.22 13.80 -8.01
C ILE A 229 -0.86 12.63 -7.11
N MET A 230 -1.20 12.72 -5.83
CA MET A 230 -0.91 11.70 -4.83
C MET A 230 -2.17 10.90 -4.52
N MET A 231 -2.06 9.58 -4.47
CA MET A 231 -3.04 8.71 -3.82
C MET A 231 -2.40 8.10 -2.57
N ALA A 232 -3.15 7.97 -1.49
CA ALA A 232 -2.75 7.16 -0.35
C ALA A 232 -3.93 6.39 0.24
N THR A 233 -3.64 5.22 0.82
CA THR A 233 -4.67 4.41 1.48
C THR A 233 -4.76 4.72 2.97
N LEU A 234 -5.97 4.68 3.50
CA LEU A 234 -6.29 4.86 4.91
C LEU A 234 -6.50 3.53 5.64
N GLY A 235 -6.27 2.41 4.94
CA GLY A 235 -6.36 1.05 5.48
C GLY A 235 -5.02 0.45 5.91
N LYS A 236 -3.92 1.22 5.92
CA LYS A 236 -2.59 0.77 6.37
C LYS A 236 -2.15 1.56 7.60
N ALA A 237 -1.17 2.45 7.50
CA ALA A 237 -0.68 3.22 8.65
C ALA A 237 -1.77 4.01 9.38
N ALA A 238 -2.84 4.42 8.70
CA ALA A 238 -3.97 5.10 9.35
C ALA A 238 -4.90 4.14 10.13
N GLY A 239 -4.73 2.82 10.01
CA GLY A 239 -5.41 1.82 10.84
C GLY A 239 -6.91 1.66 10.63
N VAL A 240 -7.53 2.28 9.60
CA VAL A 240 -8.99 2.25 9.41
C VAL A 240 -9.35 1.63 8.05
N ALA A 241 -9.86 2.41 7.12
CA ALA A 241 -10.23 1.96 5.78
C ALA A 241 -10.42 3.15 4.84
N GLY A 242 -10.39 2.90 3.52
CA GLY A 242 -10.56 3.93 2.52
C GLY A 242 -9.25 4.36 1.87
N ALA A 243 -9.34 5.42 1.07
CA ALA A 243 -8.22 6.06 0.41
C ALA A 243 -8.57 7.52 0.09
N PHE A 244 -7.57 8.29 -0.26
CA PHE A 244 -7.77 9.63 -0.80
C PHE A 244 -6.82 9.89 -1.97
N VAL A 245 -7.24 10.82 -2.82
CA VAL A 245 -6.41 11.39 -3.88
C VAL A 245 -6.26 12.86 -3.60
N ALA A 246 -5.04 13.38 -3.64
CA ALA A 246 -4.75 14.79 -3.42
C ALA A 246 -3.97 15.39 -4.59
N GLY A 247 -4.18 16.66 -4.87
CA GLY A 247 -3.54 17.39 -5.96
C GLY A 247 -4.11 18.79 -6.12
N GLU A 248 -3.92 19.39 -7.31
CA GLU A 248 -4.51 20.67 -7.64
C GLU A 248 -6.05 20.63 -7.56
N GLN A 249 -6.68 21.74 -7.14
CA GLN A 249 -8.16 21.83 -7.01
C GLN A 249 -8.87 21.39 -8.30
N VAL A 250 -8.39 21.86 -9.46
CA VAL A 250 -8.99 21.51 -10.76
C VAL A 250 -8.95 20.01 -11.06
N VAL A 251 -7.94 19.29 -10.57
CA VAL A 251 -7.85 17.82 -10.69
C VAL A 251 -8.95 17.17 -9.85
N VAL A 252 -9.08 17.59 -8.59
CA VAL A 252 -10.11 17.07 -7.68
C VAL A 252 -11.51 17.37 -8.20
N ASP A 253 -11.78 18.60 -8.64
CA ASP A 253 -13.07 18.97 -9.23
C ASP A 253 -13.40 18.11 -10.46
N TYR A 254 -12.40 17.85 -11.31
CA TYR A 254 -12.59 16.99 -12.48
C TYR A 254 -12.87 15.53 -12.11
N LEU A 255 -12.17 15.00 -11.10
CA LEU A 255 -12.42 13.63 -10.60
C LEU A 255 -13.85 13.47 -10.06
N ILE A 256 -14.38 14.47 -9.36
CA ILE A 256 -15.78 14.49 -8.90
C ILE A 256 -16.76 14.32 -10.08
N GLN A 257 -16.44 14.84 -11.27
CA GLN A 257 -17.28 14.75 -12.46
C GLN A 257 -17.09 13.46 -13.26
N LYS A 258 -15.89 12.85 -13.23
CA LYS A 258 -15.48 11.85 -14.21
C LYS A 258 -15.03 10.52 -13.64
N ALA A 259 -14.61 10.44 -12.38
CA ALA A 259 -14.16 9.20 -11.80
C ALA A 259 -15.35 8.27 -11.51
N ASN A 260 -15.60 7.30 -12.39
CA ASN A 260 -16.76 6.40 -12.29
C ASN A 260 -16.85 5.69 -10.94
N SER A 261 -15.70 5.29 -10.36
CA SER A 261 -15.62 4.66 -9.06
C SER A 261 -15.97 5.58 -7.88
N TYR A 262 -15.98 6.90 -8.10
CA TYR A 262 -16.49 7.91 -7.17
C TYR A 262 -17.97 8.24 -7.43
N VAL A 263 -18.29 8.57 -8.69
CA VAL A 263 -19.62 9.07 -9.11
C VAL A 263 -20.73 8.04 -8.83
N TYR A 264 -20.46 6.77 -9.15
CA TYR A 264 -21.48 5.70 -9.10
C TYR A 264 -21.32 4.78 -7.87
N SER A 265 -20.60 5.23 -6.83
CA SER A 265 -20.41 4.46 -5.61
C SER A 265 -21.00 5.16 -4.40
N THR A 266 -21.52 4.39 -3.47
CA THR A 266 -21.82 4.86 -2.12
C THR A 266 -20.53 5.06 -1.36
N PRO A 267 -20.28 6.21 -0.71
CA PRO A 267 -19.08 6.44 0.07
C PRO A 267 -19.03 5.56 1.33
N ALA A 268 -17.85 5.46 1.92
CA ALA A 268 -17.67 4.81 3.20
C ALA A 268 -18.59 5.44 4.28
N PRO A 269 -19.00 4.69 5.31
CA PRO A 269 -19.81 5.24 6.41
C PRO A 269 -19.20 6.50 7.03
N PRO A 270 -19.99 7.52 7.36
CA PRO A 270 -19.48 8.77 7.96
C PRO A 270 -18.67 8.55 9.24
N ALA A 271 -19.01 7.52 10.03
CA ALA A 271 -18.29 7.15 11.24
C ALA A 271 -16.83 6.77 10.96
N LEU A 272 -16.53 6.14 9.82
CA LEU A 272 -15.15 5.87 9.40
C LEU A 272 -14.38 7.17 9.14
N SER A 273 -15.00 8.14 8.48
CA SER A 273 -14.37 9.43 8.22
C SER A 273 -14.12 10.23 9.51
N ALA A 274 -15.03 10.18 10.47
CA ALA A 274 -14.82 10.76 11.81
C ALA A 274 -13.63 10.10 12.52
N THR A 275 -13.53 8.78 12.47
CA THR A 275 -12.41 8.02 13.05
C THR A 275 -11.10 8.37 12.36
N LEU A 276 -11.10 8.53 11.04
CA LEU A 276 -9.93 8.92 10.26
C LEU A 276 -9.46 10.34 10.57
N ILE A 277 -10.37 11.27 10.86
CA ILE A 277 -10.00 12.62 11.33
C ILE A 277 -9.11 12.51 12.59
N ALA A 278 -9.49 11.68 13.56
CA ALA A 278 -8.68 11.42 14.75
C ALA A 278 -7.40 10.65 14.41
N SER A 279 -7.46 9.68 13.50
CA SER A 279 -6.26 8.92 13.07
C SER A 279 -5.19 9.81 12.45
N VAL A 280 -5.57 10.80 11.62
CA VAL A 280 -4.62 11.78 11.06
C VAL A 280 -3.94 12.59 12.15
N ASP A 281 -4.64 12.93 13.26
CA ASP A 281 -4.01 13.59 14.41
C ASP A 281 -2.99 12.69 15.11
N PHE A 282 -3.29 11.39 15.26
CA PHE A 282 -2.32 10.41 15.78
C PHE A 282 -1.10 10.27 14.88
N ILE A 283 -1.29 10.23 13.57
CA ILE A 283 -0.18 10.19 12.61
C ILE A 283 0.66 11.46 12.75
N ALA A 284 0.05 12.64 12.78
CA ALA A 284 0.76 13.93 12.89
C ALA A 284 1.62 14.02 14.17
N GLN A 285 1.12 13.48 15.29
CA GLN A 285 1.80 13.49 16.59
C GLN A 285 2.68 12.25 16.80
N GLY A 286 2.69 11.31 15.86
CA GLY A 286 3.28 9.98 15.96
C GLY A 286 4.78 9.89 15.61
N ASP A 287 5.58 10.96 15.74
CA ASP A 287 7.02 10.93 15.45
C ASP A 287 7.77 9.90 16.29
N HIS A 288 7.33 9.70 17.54
CA HIS A 288 7.88 8.66 18.42
C HIS A 288 7.61 7.22 17.88
N LEU A 289 6.45 6.96 17.25
CA LEU A 289 6.12 5.68 16.61
C LEU A 289 7.01 5.43 15.39
N ARG A 290 7.22 6.46 14.57
CA ARG A 290 8.12 6.39 13.40
C ARG A 290 9.58 6.17 13.83
N SER A 291 10.04 6.86 14.85
CA SER A 291 11.38 6.67 15.41
C SER A 291 11.55 5.25 15.97
N HIS A 292 10.53 4.73 16.66
CA HIS A 292 10.54 3.36 17.14
C HIS A 292 10.57 2.35 15.98
N LEU A 293 9.76 2.57 14.93
CA LEU A 293 9.75 1.73 13.73
C LEU A 293 11.14 1.69 13.06
N GLN A 294 11.85 2.81 12.98
CA GLN A 294 13.23 2.85 12.50
C GLN A 294 14.18 2.04 13.40
N THR A 295 14.02 2.12 14.72
CA THR A 295 14.77 1.28 15.66
C THR A 295 14.53 -0.21 15.38
N LEU A 296 13.29 -0.63 15.13
CA LEU A 296 12.96 -2.02 14.80
C LEU A 296 13.60 -2.48 13.49
N ILE A 297 13.62 -1.62 12.46
CA ILE A 297 14.28 -1.88 11.18
C ILE A 297 15.80 -2.10 11.40
N VAL A 298 16.44 -1.22 12.15
CA VAL A 298 17.86 -1.34 12.48
C VAL A 298 18.13 -2.62 13.28
N THR A 299 17.29 -2.91 14.28
CA THR A 299 17.40 -4.14 15.10
C THR A 299 17.32 -5.39 14.22
N LEU A 300 16.34 -5.48 13.32
CA LEU A 300 16.23 -6.62 12.40
C LEU A 300 17.51 -6.80 11.58
N LYS A 301 18.01 -5.72 10.97
CA LYS A 301 19.23 -5.74 10.14
C LYS A 301 20.49 -6.14 10.91
N GLN A 302 20.59 -5.76 12.18
CA GLN A 302 21.73 -6.08 13.03
C GLN A 302 21.73 -7.53 13.54
N HIS A 303 20.55 -8.12 13.79
CA HIS A 303 20.43 -9.44 14.41
C HIS A 303 20.14 -10.56 13.41
N LEU A 304 19.68 -10.24 12.21
CA LEU A 304 19.49 -11.22 11.14
C LEU A 304 20.85 -11.55 10.52
N ASN A 305 21.34 -12.76 10.79
CA ASN A 305 22.64 -13.25 10.32
C ASN A 305 22.46 -14.54 9.50
N VAL A 306 21.76 -14.42 8.37
CA VAL A 306 21.56 -15.51 7.41
C VAL A 306 22.52 -15.33 6.23
N LYS A 307 23.07 -16.43 5.70
CA LYS A 307 24.03 -16.44 4.58
C LYS A 307 23.40 -16.94 3.28
N ARG A 308 22.42 -17.81 3.41
CA ARG A 308 21.74 -18.48 2.30
C ARG A 308 20.68 -17.60 1.64
N TRP A 309 20.10 -16.71 2.42
CA TRP A 309 19.09 -15.75 1.98
C TRP A 309 19.62 -14.34 2.13
N SER A 310 19.03 -13.39 1.42
CA SER A 310 19.48 -11.99 1.51
C SER A 310 18.34 -11.04 1.84
N LEU A 311 18.54 -10.18 2.85
CA LEU A 311 17.63 -9.07 3.10
C LEU A 311 17.79 -8.05 1.98
N MET A 312 16.67 -7.68 1.34
CA MET A 312 16.70 -6.68 0.27
C MET A 312 16.95 -5.27 0.84
N PRO A 313 17.55 -4.38 0.05
CA PRO A 313 17.83 -3.02 0.50
C PRO A 313 16.53 -2.21 0.63
N SER A 314 15.96 -2.17 1.83
CA SER A 314 14.78 -1.37 2.17
C SER A 314 15.07 -0.51 3.39
N VAL A 315 14.57 0.73 3.37
CA VAL A 315 14.60 1.66 4.52
C VAL A 315 13.20 1.84 5.13
N THR A 316 12.20 1.12 4.60
CA THR A 316 10.80 1.23 4.98
C THR A 316 10.37 0.13 5.96
N ALA A 317 9.13 0.16 6.39
CA ALA A 317 8.54 -0.88 7.25
C ALA A 317 8.45 -2.27 6.59
N VAL A 318 8.56 -2.33 5.26
CA VAL A 318 8.57 -3.57 4.49
C VAL A 318 10.01 -4.03 4.31
N GLN A 319 10.37 -5.18 4.92
CA GLN A 319 11.72 -5.74 4.94
C GLN A 319 11.71 -7.13 4.29
N PRO A 320 11.88 -7.25 2.96
CA PRO A 320 11.78 -8.52 2.27
C PRO A 320 13.08 -9.33 2.42
N LEU A 321 12.93 -10.61 2.76
CA LEU A 321 14.03 -11.59 2.73
C LEU A 321 13.93 -12.41 1.45
N LEU A 322 14.83 -12.19 0.50
CA LEU A 322 14.88 -12.92 -0.77
C LEU A 322 15.33 -14.36 -0.52
N VAL A 323 14.49 -15.32 -0.91
CA VAL A 323 14.75 -16.77 -0.81
C VAL A 323 15.01 -17.39 -2.18
N GLY A 324 14.30 -16.91 -3.21
CA GLY A 324 14.43 -17.37 -4.58
C GLY A 324 13.44 -18.49 -4.92
N ASN A 325 13.63 -19.69 -4.38
CA ASN A 325 12.79 -20.85 -4.65
C ASN A 325 11.43 -20.79 -3.94
N ASN A 326 10.35 -21.19 -4.64
CA ASN A 326 8.98 -21.18 -4.10
C ASN A 326 8.79 -22.12 -2.92
N TYR A 327 9.30 -23.34 -3.04
CA TYR A 327 9.12 -24.38 -2.02
C TYR A 327 9.92 -24.07 -0.75
N GLU A 328 11.12 -23.52 -0.95
CA GLU A 328 11.97 -23.09 0.17
C GLU A 328 11.34 -21.90 0.92
N ALA A 329 10.79 -20.92 0.21
CA ALA A 329 10.08 -19.80 0.83
C ALA A 329 8.84 -20.26 1.62
N LEU A 330 8.12 -21.27 1.12
CA LEU A 330 7.01 -21.89 1.85
C LEU A 330 7.51 -22.62 3.10
N ALA A 331 8.52 -23.48 2.96
CA ALA A 331 9.07 -24.25 4.08
C ALA A 331 9.60 -23.33 5.18
N LEU A 332 10.23 -22.22 4.82
CA LEU A 332 10.67 -21.19 5.79
C LEU A 332 9.48 -20.52 6.51
N SER A 333 8.44 -20.15 5.77
CA SER A 333 7.21 -19.57 6.35
C SER A 333 6.52 -20.56 7.29
N GLU A 334 6.44 -21.84 6.92
CA GLU A 334 5.85 -22.92 7.73
C GLU A 334 6.68 -23.21 8.98
N TYR A 335 8.01 -23.20 8.87
CA TYR A 335 8.90 -23.33 10.02
C TYR A 335 8.65 -22.22 11.04
N LEU A 336 8.61 -20.95 10.61
CA LEU A 336 8.31 -19.82 11.48
C LEU A 336 6.92 -19.92 12.09
N GLN A 337 5.93 -20.35 11.32
CA GLN A 337 4.57 -20.56 11.81
C GLN A 337 4.53 -21.63 12.91
N ALA A 338 5.29 -22.71 12.81
CA ALA A 338 5.41 -23.72 13.85
C ALA A 338 6.06 -23.18 15.14
N GLN A 339 6.86 -22.10 15.05
CA GLN A 339 7.41 -21.36 16.18
C GLN A 339 6.49 -20.25 16.71
N GLY A 340 5.23 -20.18 16.21
CA GLY A 340 4.28 -19.15 16.61
C GLY A 340 4.54 -17.77 15.98
N ILE A 341 5.28 -17.72 14.87
CA ILE A 341 5.64 -16.46 14.18
C ILE A 341 5.05 -16.50 12.76
N LEU A 342 4.25 -15.50 12.39
CA LEU A 342 3.68 -15.40 11.04
C LEU A 342 4.47 -14.41 10.18
N VAL A 343 5.06 -14.95 9.09
CA VAL A 343 5.65 -14.16 8.01
C VAL A 343 5.19 -14.75 6.68
N PRO A 344 4.54 -13.98 5.78
CA PRO A 344 4.02 -14.53 4.54
C PRO A 344 5.11 -14.81 3.52
N ALA A 345 5.04 -15.98 2.87
CA ALA A 345 5.83 -16.27 1.68
C ALA A 345 5.15 -15.66 0.44
N ILE A 346 5.81 -14.72 -0.19
CA ILE A 346 5.37 -14.10 -1.44
C ILE A 346 6.03 -14.84 -2.61
N ARG A 347 5.22 -15.30 -3.57
CA ARG A 347 5.61 -16.16 -4.67
C ARG A 347 5.00 -15.65 -5.99
N GLN A 348 5.39 -16.26 -7.10
CA GLN A 348 4.74 -16.02 -8.39
C GLN A 348 3.21 -16.26 -8.29
N PRO A 349 2.37 -15.51 -9.04
CA PRO A 349 2.73 -14.45 -9.99
C PRO A 349 2.91 -13.07 -9.33
N THR A 350 2.84 -12.95 -7.99
CA THR A 350 2.96 -11.67 -7.26
C THR A 350 4.37 -11.08 -7.41
N VAL A 351 5.39 -11.94 -7.46
CA VAL A 351 6.78 -11.58 -7.75
C VAL A 351 7.29 -12.42 -8.92
N PRO A 352 8.37 -12.01 -9.62
CA PRO A 352 8.94 -12.78 -10.72
C PRO A 352 9.36 -14.19 -10.31
N VAL A 353 9.48 -15.07 -11.31
CA VAL A 353 9.97 -16.45 -11.11
C VAL A 353 11.37 -16.43 -10.49
N ASN A 354 11.64 -17.32 -9.54
CA ASN A 354 12.89 -17.45 -8.80
C ASN A 354 13.24 -16.20 -7.94
N THR A 355 12.25 -15.39 -7.59
CA THR A 355 12.42 -14.26 -6.66
C THR A 355 11.47 -14.33 -5.48
N SER A 356 11.07 -15.53 -5.08
CA SER A 356 10.22 -15.74 -3.91
C SER A 356 10.90 -15.24 -2.66
N ARG A 357 10.13 -14.66 -1.76
CA ARG A 357 10.64 -13.99 -0.57
C ARG A 357 9.70 -14.13 0.61
N LEU A 358 10.22 -13.99 1.81
CA LEU A 358 9.39 -13.67 2.96
C LEU A 358 9.23 -12.13 3.03
N ARG A 359 8.00 -11.66 3.11
CA ARG A 359 7.70 -10.23 3.25
C ARG A 359 7.50 -9.90 4.73
N ILE A 360 8.56 -9.52 5.40
CA ILE A 360 8.50 -9.06 6.79
C ILE A 360 7.90 -7.65 6.81
N SER A 361 6.79 -7.47 7.50
CA SER A 361 6.19 -6.14 7.73
C SER A 361 6.36 -5.78 9.21
N LEU A 362 7.11 -4.72 9.47
CA LEU A 362 7.29 -4.18 10.81
C LEU A 362 6.17 -3.18 11.13
N SER A 363 5.74 -3.16 12.37
CA SER A 363 4.77 -2.20 12.92
C SER A 363 5.35 -1.57 14.17
N ALA A 364 5.03 -0.32 14.43
CA ALA A 364 5.40 0.35 15.67
C ALA A 364 4.79 -0.29 16.93
N ALA A 365 3.85 -1.22 16.75
CA ALA A 365 3.30 -2.03 17.83
C ALA A 365 4.28 -3.14 18.31
N HIS A 366 5.22 -3.61 17.45
CA HIS A 366 6.21 -4.59 17.85
C HIS A 366 7.18 -4.01 18.89
N SER A 367 7.59 -4.86 19.82
CA SER A 367 8.73 -4.57 20.70
C SER A 367 10.06 -4.93 20.02
N VAL A 368 11.17 -4.40 20.54
CA VAL A 368 12.53 -4.83 20.15
C VAL A 368 12.70 -6.33 20.38
N GLY A 369 12.15 -6.87 21.47
CA GLY A 369 12.20 -8.30 21.79
C GLY A 369 11.48 -9.17 20.74
N ASP A 370 10.36 -8.70 20.18
CA ASP A 370 9.64 -9.40 19.11
C ASP A 370 10.49 -9.51 17.84
N VAL A 371 11.18 -8.43 17.48
CA VAL A 371 12.05 -8.41 16.30
C VAL A 371 13.29 -9.29 16.50
N MET A 372 13.86 -9.29 17.71
CA MET A 372 14.97 -10.20 18.06
C MET A 372 14.53 -11.66 18.00
N LYS A 373 13.34 -12.00 18.52
CA LYS A 373 12.76 -13.35 18.43
C LYS A 373 12.57 -13.79 16.97
N LEU A 374 12.09 -12.89 16.10
CA LEU A 374 11.98 -13.18 14.66
C LEU A 374 13.37 -13.46 14.06
N ALA A 375 14.36 -12.59 14.30
CA ALA A 375 15.71 -12.74 13.76
C ALA A 375 16.37 -14.04 14.22
N GLU A 376 16.23 -14.40 15.50
CA GLU A 376 16.73 -15.66 16.05
C GLU A 376 16.09 -16.87 15.38
N ALA A 377 14.74 -16.88 15.25
CA ALA A 377 14.03 -17.97 14.59
C ALA A 377 14.45 -18.12 13.12
N MET A 378 14.69 -17.01 12.41
CA MET A 378 15.19 -17.05 11.03
C MET A 378 16.63 -17.57 10.95
N ASN A 379 17.51 -17.16 11.85
CA ASN A 379 18.88 -17.65 11.91
C ASN A 379 18.90 -19.18 12.17
N GLN A 380 18.03 -19.68 13.04
CA GLN A 380 17.88 -21.12 13.30
C GLN A 380 17.30 -21.86 12.08
N ALA A 381 16.33 -21.26 11.39
CA ALA A 381 15.70 -21.84 10.21
C ALA A 381 16.71 -22.17 9.08
N GLU A 382 17.77 -21.37 8.94
CA GLU A 382 18.81 -21.59 7.92
C GLU A 382 19.49 -22.97 8.06
N HIS A 383 19.57 -23.50 9.27
CA HIS A 383 20.17 -24.81 9.56
C HIS A 383 19.18 -25.97 9.43
N VAL A 384 17.87 -25.71 9.48
CA VAL A 384 16.83 -26.75 9.53
C VAL A 384 16.08 -26.87 8.21
N VAL A 385 15.81 -25.74 7.54
CA VAL A 385 15.06 -25.72 6.28
C VAL A 385 15.99 -26.18 5.16
N SER A 386 15.72 -27.37 4.62
CA SER A 386 16.48 -27.93 3.51
C SER A 386 16.28 -27.14 2.22
N ALA A 387 17.34 -26.95 1.43
CA ALA A 387 17.21 -26.55 0.03
C ALA A 387 16.59 -27.71 -0.75
N ARG A 388 15.34 -27.58 -1.20
CA ARG A 388 14.67 -28.55 -2.07
C ARG A 388 14.72 -28.13 -3.53
#